data_8885ad688f036ea13c45726dafb7961e
#
_entry.id   8885ad688f036ea13c45726dafb7961e
#
_cell.length_a   1.000
_cell.length_b   1.000
_cell.length_c   1.000
_cell.angle_alpha   90.00
_cell.angle_beta   90.00
_cell.angle_gamma   90.00
#
_symmetry.space_group_name_H-M   'P 1'
#
loop_
_entity.id
_entity.type
_entity.pdbx_description
1 polymer ?
#
loop_
_entity_poly.entity_id
_entity_poly.type
_entity_poly.pdbx_seq_one_letter_code
_entity_poly.pdbx_strand_id
1 'polypeptide(L)'
;MKLTKSAGLRGELSIPGDKSISHRAVMFGSLAKGTTHISNFLSGADCLSTIDCFRKMGVLIEQDGTNVTVHGNGLHGLKAPSETLDVGNSGTTTRLISGILAGQDFETVLSGDASLNKRPMGRIIKPCLLYTSDAADEEDSV
;
A
#
# COMPACT_ATOMS: atom_id res chain seq x y z
N MET A 1 -29.57 -12.34 20.26
CA MET A 1 -29.20 -11.01 20.75
C MET A 1 -30.46 -10.16 20.82
N LYS A 2 -30.79 -9.53 21.95
CA LYS A 2 -31.97 -8.66 22.10
C LYS A 2 -31.50 -7.22 22.13
N LEU A 3 -31.94 -6.41 21.21
CA LEU A 3 -31.62 -4.99 21.15
C LEU A 3 -32.80 -4.21 21.78
N THR A 4 -32.48 -3.24 22.62
CA THR A 4 -33.46 -2.32 23.22
C THR A 4 -33.20 -0.91 22.73
N LYS A 5 -34.27 -0.15 22.52
CA LYS A 5 -34.17 1.25 22.11
C LYS A 5 -33.50 2.07 23.23
N SER A 6 -32.45 2.83 22.86
CA SER A 6 -31.83 3.81 23.74
C SER A 6 -32.59 5.14 23.72
N ALA A 7 -32.64 5.84 24.85
CA ALA A 7 -33.22 7.18 24.95
C ALA A 7 -32.33 8.28 24.31
N GLY A 8 -31.11 7.95 23.96
CA GLY A 8 -30.11 8.80 23.33
C GLY A 8 -28.71 8.39 23.76
N LEU A 9 -27.72 8.74 22.95
CA LEU A 9 -26.33 8.57 23.27
C LEU A 9 -25.66 9.95 23.39
N ARG A 10 -24.88 10.14 24.45
CA ARG A 10 -24.08 11.35 24.68
C ARG A 10 -22.69 10.94 25.11
N GLY A 11 -21.67 11.60 24.56
CA GLY A 11 -20.27 11.34 24.90
C GLY A 11 -19.35 11.84 23.80
N GLU A 12 -18.06 11.83 24.11
CA GLU A 12 -16.98 12.06 23.15
C GLU A 12 -16.31 10.72 22.87
N LEU A 13 -15.95 10.49 21.62
CA LEU A 13 -15.16 9.34 21.23
C LEU A 13 -14.05 9.76 20.27
N SER A 14 -12.88 9.16 20.45
CA SER A 14 -11.80 9.29 19.50
C SER A 14 -11.93 8.18 18.46
N ILE A 15 -11.95 8.58 17.19
CA ILE A 15 -12.03 7.64 16.07
C ILE A 15 -10.62 7.31 15.61
N PRO A 16 -10.27 6.01 15.42
CA PRO A 16 -8.99 5.64 14.83
C PRO A 16 -8.87 6.18 13.39
N GLY A 17 -7.64 6.29 12.90
CA GLY A 17 -7.36 6.72 11.55
C GLY A 17 -8.05 5.84 10.49
N ASP A 18 -8.35 6.43 9.33
CA ASP A 18 -8.93 5.70 8.20
C ASP A 18 -7.90 4.78 7.57
N LYS A 19 -8.30 3.54 7.29
CA LYS A 19 -7.45 2.51 6.70
C LYS A 19 -6.92 2.91 5.32
N SER A 20 -7.82 3.37 4.45
CA SER A 20 -7.47 3.69 3.07
C SER A 20 -6.59 4.94 2.97
N ILE A 21 -6.82 5.92 3.84
CA ILE A 21 -5.97 7.10 3.95
C ILE A 21 -4.59 6.71 4.47
N SER A 22 -4.51 5.86 5.49
CA SER A 22 -3.24 5.39 6.06
C SER A 22 -2.38 4.67 5.00
N HIS A 23 -2.94 3.74 4.22
CA HIS A 23 -2.23 3.10 3.11
C HIS A 23 -1.67 4.13 2.11
N ARG A 24 -2.55 5.04 1.62
CA ARG A 24 -2.16 6.02 0.61
C ARG A 24 -1.16 7.05 1.12
N ALA A 25 -1.26 7.45 2.38
CA ALA A 25 -0.31 8.39 2.98
C ALA A 25 1.12 7.83 2.98
N VAL A 26 1.28 6.53 3.32
CA VAL A 26 2.58 5.86 3.22
C VAL A 26 3.04 5.75 1.77
N MET A 27 2.17 5.32 0.86
CA MET A 27 2.51 5.14 -0.56
C MET A 27 2.94 6.46 -1.21
N PHE A 28 2.13 7.51 -1.08
CA PHE A 28 2.45 8.81 -1.67
C PHE A 28 3.64 9.48 -0.97
N GLY A 29 3.72 9.35 0.36
CA GLY A 29 4.90 9.82 1.11
C GLY A 29 6.18 9.16 0.63
N SER A 30 6.15 7.87 0.31
CA SER A 30 7.31 7.11 -0.20
C SER A 30 7.75 7.54 -1.61
N LEU A 31 6.78 7.90 -2.46
CA LEU A 31 7.02 8.38 -3.83
C LEU A 31 7.27 9.88 -3.92
N ALA A 32 7.01 10.63 -2.87
CA ALA A 32 7.31 12.05 -2.81
C ALA A 32 8.83 12.28 -2.67
N LYS A 33 9.27 13.51 -2.90
CA LYS A 33 10.61 13.98 -2.50
C LYS A 33 10.47 14.76 -1.20
N GLY A 34 11.25 14.39 -0.19
CA GLY A 34 11.24 15.02 1.13
C GLY A 34 10.52 14.20 2.19
N THR A 35 10.12 14.83 3.28
CA THR A 35 9.57 14.15 4.45
C THR A 35 8.08 14.39 4.57
N THR A 36 7.31 13.32 4.77
CA THR A 36 5.87 13.35 5.03
C THR A 36 5.60 12.93 6.46
N HIS A 37 4.90 13.75 7.21
CA HIS A 37 4.44 13.45 8.56
C HIS A 37 2.97 13.07 8.54
N ILE A 38 2.66 11.91 9.10
CA ILE A 38 1.31 11.34 9.15
C ILE A 38 0.93 11.21 10.63
N SER A 39 -0.16 11.84 11.03
CA SER A 39 -0.74 11.70 12.36
C SER A 39 -2.01 10.84 12.33
N ASN A 40 -2.35 10.22 13.45
CA ASN A 40 -3.51 9.35 13.59
C ASN A 40 -3.54 8.20 12.56
N PHE A 41 -2.37 7.62 12.29
CA PHE A 41 -2.22 6.48 11.40
C PHE A 41 -2.91 5.24 11.97
N LEU A 42 -3.64 4.49 11.14
CA LEU A 42 -4.23 3.21 11.55
C LEU A 42 -3.15 2.12 11.57
N SER A 43 -2.68 1.76 12.77
CA SER A 43 -1.67 0.71 12.97
C SER A 43 -2.27 -0.71 12.90
N GLY A 44 -3.17 -0.95 11.96
CA GLY A 44 -3.70 -2.28 11.67
C GLY A 44 -2.73 -3.11 10.82
N ALA A 45 -2.81 -4.44 10.90
CA ALA A 45 -1.90 -5.37 10.21
C ALA A 45 -1.72 -5.05 8.72
N ASP A 46 -2.82 -4.74 8.02
CA ASP A 46 -2.76 -4.39 6.59
C ASP A 46 -1.93 -3.14 6.30
N CYS A 47 -2.08 -2.09 7.13
CA CYS A 47 -1.33 -0.84 6.97
C CYS A 47 0.15 -1.03 7.34
N LEU A 48 0.43 -1.87 8.33
CA LEU A 48 1.80 -2.24 8.70
C LEU A 48 2.49 -3.05 7.59
N SER A 49 1.78 -3.96 6.93
CA SER A 49 2.31 -4.65 5.74
C SER A 49 2.69 -3.67 4.63
N THR A 50 1.94 -2.58 4.45
CA THR A 50 2.32 -1.52 3.50
C THR A 50 3.63 -0.85 3.91
N ILE A 51 3.78 -0.46 5.17
CA ILE A 51 5.03 0.13 5.69
C ILE A 51 6.21 -0.82 5.43
N ASP A 52 6.04 -2.11 5.77
CA ASP A 52 7.09 -3.11 5.62
C ASP A 52 7.53 -3.28 4.16
N CYS A 53 6.58 -3.36 3.22
CA CYS A 53 6.88 -3.41 1.79
C CYS A 53 7.74 -2.21 1.34
N PHE A 54 7.38 -0.99 1.74
CA PHE A 54 8.15 0.20 1.33
C PHE A 54 9.52 0.28 2.03
N ARG A 55 9.65 -0.18 3.27
CA ARG A 55 10.96 -0.32 3.94
C ARG A 55 11.86 -1.28 3.18
N LYS A 56 11.35 -2.44 2.74
CA LYS A 56 12.08 -3.41 1.92
C LYS A 56 12.50 -2.86 0.56
N MET A 57 11.76 -1.88 0.04
CA MET A 57 12.11 -1.14 -1.17
C MET A 57 13.01 0.10 -0.90
N GLY A 58 13.61 0.18 0.29
CA GLY A 58 14.62 1.17 0.63
C GLY A 58 14.09 2.52 1.11
N VAL A 59 12.81 2.63 1.45
CA VAL A 59 12.23 3.85 2.02
C VAL A 59 12.45 3.86 3.54
N LEU A 60 13.01 4.93 4.07
CA LEU A 60 13.11 5.14 5.50
C LEU A 60 11.74 5.57 6.06
N ILE A 61 11.16 4.73 6.90
CA ILE A 61 9.87 5.00 7.54
C ILE A 61 10.01 4.78 9.04
N GLU A 62 9.78 5.82 9.81
CA GLU A 62 9.79 5.81 11.26
C GLU A 62 8.35 5.80 11.78
N GLN A 63 8.08 5.04 12.83
CA GLN A 63 6.76 4.96 13.44
C GLN A 63 6.87 5.07 14.96
N ASP A 64 6.10 6.00 15.52
CA ASP A 64 5.91 6.16 16.95
C ASP A 64 4.38 6.20 17.25
N GLY A 65 3.87 5.08 17.74
CA GLY A 65 2.45 4.90 17.98
C GLY A 65 1.63 5.09 16.69
N THR A 66 0.82 6.15 16.66
CA THR A 66 -0.01 6.54 15.51
C THR A 66 0.62 7.65 14.66
N ASN A 67 1.85 8.06 14.96
CA ASN A 67 2.61 9.00 14.15
C ASN A 67 3.59 8.24 13.26
N VAL A 68 3.56 8.53 11.98
CA VAL A 68 4.47 7.91 11.00
C VAL A 68 5.17 9.02 10.22
N THR A 69 6.49 8.90 10.10
CA THR A 69 7.32 9.79 9.29
C THR A 69 7.90 8.99 8.13
N VAL A 70 7.64 9.45 6.92
CA VAL A 70 8.10 8.82 5.69
C VAL A 70 9.09 9.74 5.00
N HIS A 71 10.31 9.26 4.76
CA HIS A 71 11.34 9.95 3.98
C HIS A 71 11.30 9.46 2.54
N GLY A 72 10.59 10.19 1.70
CA GLY A 72 10.31 9.78 0.33
C GLY A 72 11.51 9.85 -0.58
N ASN A 73 11.66 8.84 -1.43
CA ASN A 73 12.78 8.67 -2.36
C ASN A 73 12.51 9.23 -3.77
N GLY A 74 11.28 9.74 -4.01
CA GLY A 74 10.83 10.14 -5.35
C GLY A 74 10.23 8.98 -6.14
N LEU A 75 9.62 9.32 -7.27
CA LEU A 75 8.83 8.39 -8.09
C LEU A 75 9.65 7.16 -8.58
N HIS A 76 10.93 7.36 -8.89
CA HIS A 76 11.86 6.33 -9.37
C HIS A 76 12.96 6.01 -8.35
N GLY A 77 12.76 6.34 -7.07
CA GLY A 77 13.75 6.15 -6.03
C GLY A 77 13.61 4.86 -5.23
N LEU A 78 12.63 4.01 -5.57
CA LEU A 78 12.47 2.70 -4.95
C LEU A 78 13.57 1.76 -5.43
N LYS A 79 13.96 0.82 -4.57
CA LYS A 79 15.00 -0.18 -4.85
C LYS A 79 14.39 -1.56 -4.96
N ALA A 80 14.98 -2.40 -5.81
CA ALA A 80 14.62 -3.81 -5.87
C ALA A 80 14.74 -4.44 -4.48
N PRO A 81 13.68 -5.07 -3.95
CA PRO A 81 13.76 -5.77 -2.68
C PRO A 81 14.60 -7.04 -2.85
N SER A 82 15.34 -7.41 -1.80
CA SER A 82 16.15 -8.64 -1.80
C SER A 82 15.32 -9.92 -1.60
N GLU A 83 14.04 -9.77 -1.29
CA GLU A 83 13.13 -10.88 -0.99
C GLU A 83 11.71 -10.56 -1.45
N THR A 84 10.86 -11.58 -1.48
CA THR A 84 9.43 -11.44 -1.74
C THR A 84 8.80 -10.43 -0.76
N LEU A 85 8.01 -9.50 -1.29
CA LEU A 85 7.25 -8.55 -0.48
C LEU A 85 6.02 -9.25 0.12
N ASP A 86 6.02 -9.40 1.43
CA ASP A 86 4.89 -9.97 2.17
C ASP A 86 3.83 -8.89 2.41
N VAL A 87 2.69 -9.05 1.75
CA VAL A 87 1.54 -8.16 1.87
C VAL A 87 0.50 -8.67 2.89
N GLY A 88 0.81 -9.72 3.62
CA GLY A 88 -0.06 -10.34 4.63
C GLY A 88 -1.42 -10.75 4.04
N ASN A 89 -2.52 -10.33 4.65
CA ASN A 89 -3.89 -10.51 4.11
C ASN A 89 -4.40 -9.24 3.41
N SER A 90 -3.55 -8.28 3.10
CA SER A 90 -3.97 -6.98 2.60
C SER A 90 -4.17 -6.96 1.07
N GLY A 91 -5.39 -7.18 0.64
CA GLY A 91 -5.76 -6.99 -0.77
C GLY A 91 -5.62 -5.53 -1.25
N THR A 92 -5.71 -4.56 -0.35
CA THR A 92 -5.47 -3.15 -0.66
C THR A 92 -4.00 -2.89 -0.95
N THR A 93 -3.11 -3.37 -0.08
CA THR A 93 -1.65 -3.29 -0.29
C THR A 93 -1.28 -3.91 -1.63
N THR A 94 -1.68 -5.17 -1.86
CA THR A 94 -1.38 -5.90 -3.10
C THR A 94 -1.77 -5.10 -4.34
N ARG A 95 -3.02 -4.64 -4.40
CA ARG A 95 -3.53 -3.99 -5.60
C ARG A 95 -2.94 -2.61 -5.86
N LEU A 96 -2.72 -1.83 -4.82
CA LEU A 96 -2.19 -0.47 -4.97
C LEU A 96 -0.67 -0.50 -5.25
N ILE A 97 0.09 -1.36 -4.54
CA ILE A 97 1.52 -1.50 -4.77
C ILE A 97 1.80 -2.05 -6.18
N SER A 98 0.99 -2.98 -6.70
CA SER A 98 1.17 -3.50 -8.07
C SER A 98 1.22 -2.38 -9.11
N GLY A 99 0.34 -1.36 -8.99
CA GLY A 99 0.36 -0.21 -9.90
C GLY A 99 1.62 0.65 -9.76
N ILE A 100 2.17 0.77 -8.56
CA ILE A 100 3.42 1.50 -8.31
C ILE A 100 4.61 0.71 -8.89
N LEU A 101 4.62 -0.61 -8.68
CA LEU A 101 5.68 -1.49 -9.13
C LEU A 101 5.73 -1.63 -10.66
N ALA A 102 4.58 -1.56 -11.33
CA ALA A 102 4.52 -1.59 -12.79
C ALA A 102 5.27 -0.42 -13.47
N GLY A 103 5.54 0.66 -12.75
CA GLY A 103 6.33 1.80 -13.22
C GLY A 103 7.77 1.84 -12.71
N GLN A 104 8.30 0.73 -12.18
CA GLN A 104 9.68 0.63 -11.70
C GLN A 104 10.55 -0.21 -12.63
N ASP A 105 11.85 0.03 -12.64
CA ASP A 105 12.84 -0.64 -13.50
C ASP A 105 13.36 -1.95 -12.91
N PHE A 106 12.62 -2.61 -12.03
CA PHE A 106 13.04 -3.87 -11.41
C PHE A 106 11.86 -4.84 -11.25
N GLU A 107 12.19 -6.12 -11.24
CA GLU A 107 11.23 -7.19 -10.95
C GLU A 107 11.10 -7.43 -9.46
N THR A 108 9.89 -7.79 -9.02
CA THR A 108 9.62 -8.19 -7.65
C THR A 108 8.42 -9.14 -7.57
N VAL A 109 8.33 -9.86 -6.46
CA VAL A 109 7.23 -10.78 -6.19
C VAL A 109 6.44 -10.30 -4.98
N LEU A 110 5.13 -10.20 -5.14
CA LEU A 110 4.19 -9.98 -4.04
C LEU A 110 3.58 -11.32 -3.63
N SER A 111 3.58 -11.61 -2.35
CA SER A 111 2.89 -12.78 -1.78
C SER A 111 2.26 -12.40 -0.45
N GLY A 112 1.24 -13.13 -0.06
CA GLY A 112 0.59 -12.98 1.21
C GLY A 112 0.14 -14.33 1.77
N ASP A 113 -0.81 -14.31 2.68
CA ASP A 113 -1.34 -15.55 3.24
C ASP A 113 -2.12 -16.40 2.21
N ALA A 114 -2.45 -17.62 2.60
CA ALA A 114 -3.17 -18.56 1.75
C ALA A 114 -4.56 -18.05 1.30
N SER A 115 -5.18 -17.17 2.06
CA SER A 115 -6.45 -16.54 1.72
C SER A 115 -6.26 -15.47 0.64
N LEU A 116 -5.24 -14.63 0.80
CA LEU A 116 -4.93 -13.57 -0.15
C LEU A 116 -4.50 -14.14 -1.50
N ASN A 117 -3.62 -15.13 -1.49
CA ASN A 117 -3.07 -15.74 -2.71
C ASN A 117 -4.14 -16.45 -3.57
N LYS A 118 -5.31 -16.74 -3.01
CA LYS A 118 -6.47 -17.26 -3.76
C LYS A 118 -7.38 -16.19 -4.35
N ARG A 119 -7.17 -14.91 -4.02
CA ARG A 119 -8.03 -13.81 -4.49
C ARG A 119 -7.76 -13.50 -5.97
N PRO A 120 -8.80 -13.31 -6.79
CA PRO A 120 -8.61 -12.98 -8.20
C PRO A 120 -7.95 -11.59 -8.36
N MET A 121 -6.84 -11.54 -9.08
CA MET A 121 -6.10 -10.31 -9.37
C MET A 121 -6.35 -9.77 -10.78
N GLY A 122 -7.20 -10.42 -11.58
CA GLY A 122 -7.47 -10.05 -12.97
C GLY A 122 -7.94 -8.61 -13.19
N ARG A 123 -8.57 -7.98 -12.18
CA ARG A 123 -8.95 -6.55 -12.24
C ARG A 123 -7.75 -5.59 -12.23
N ILE A 124 -6.60 -6.04 -11.78
CA ILE A 124 -5.34 -5.28 -11.77
C ILE A 124 -4.46 -5.74 -12.92
N ILE A 125 -4.27 -7.04 -13.08
CA ILE A 125 -3.39 -7.62 -14.09
C ILE A 125 -3.77 -7.15 -15.50
N LYS A 126 -5.07 -7.23 -15.86
CA LYS A 126 -5.52 -6.84 -17.20
C LYS A 126 -5.20 -5.37 -17.55
N PRO A 127 -5.57 -4.36 -16.73
CA PRO A 127 -5.18 -2.98 -17.00
C PRO A 127 -3.66 -2.77 -17.01
N CYS A 128 -2.93 -3.38 -16.08
CA CYS A 128 -1.47 -3.24 -16.06
C CYS A 128 -0.84 -3.77 -17.36
N LEU A 129 -1.24 -4.94 -17.84
CA LEU A 129 -0.76 -5.47 -19.11
C LEU A 129 -1.11 -4.57 -20.29
N LEU A 130 -2.33 -4.03 -20.35
CA LEU A 130 -2.74 -3.14 -21.44
C LEU A 130 -2.00 -1.82 -21.49
N TYR A 131 -1.66 -1.24 -20.34
CA TYR A 131 -1.08 0.10 -20.27
C TYR A 131 0.44 0.13 -20.03
N THR A 132 1.05 -1.00 -19.68
CA THR A 132 2.49 -1.04 -19.37
C THR A 132 3.28 -2.03 -20.24
N SER A 133 2.65 -3.11 -20.73
CA SER A 133 3.32 -4.13 -21.54
C SER A 133 2.94 -4.04 -23.01
N ASP A 134 1.70 -3.68 -23.33
CA ASP A 134 1.19 -3.67 -24.71
C ASP A 134 1.67 -2.44 -25.49
N ALA A 135 1.95 -1.34 -24.80
CA ALA A 135 2.48 -0.12 -25.41
C ALA A 135 3.95 -0.27 -25.89
N ALA A 136 4.68 -1.25 -25.37
CA ALA A 136 6.06 -1.51 -25.79
C ALA A 136 6.15 -2.40 -27.04
N ASP A 137 5.13 -3.27 -27.27
CA ASP A 137 5.10 -4.18 -28.41
C ASP A 137 4.57 -3.52 -29.72
N GLU A 138 3.86 -2.37 -29.61
CA GLU A 138 3.36 -1.67 -30.78
C GLU A 138 4.38 -0.75 -31.48
N GLU A 139 5.49 -0.40 -30.82
CA GLU A 139 6.55 0.42 -31.45
C GLU A 139 7.48 -0.38 -32.37
N ASP A 140 7.48 -1.71 -32.30
CA ASP A 140 8.32 -2.57 -33.18
C ASP A 140 7.61 -3.04 -34.46
N SER A 141 6.40 -2.54 -34.75
CA SER A 141 5.64 -2.90 -35.96
C SER A 141 5.43 -1.72 -36.92
N VAL A 142 6.52 -1.02 -37.27
CA VAL A 142 6.54 -0.08 -38.41
C VAL A 142 7.68 -0.44 -39.36
#